data_45d67208747227e2ad6d7217c73b48bf
#
_entry.id   45d67208747227e2ad6d7217c73b48bf
#
_cell.length_a   1.000
_cell.length_b   1.000
_cell.length_c   1.000
_cell.angle_alpha   90.00
_cell.angle_beta   90.00
_cell.angle_gamma   90.00
#
_symmetry.space_group_name_H-M   'P 1'
#
loop_
_entity.id
_entity.type
_entity.pdbx_description
1 polymer ?
#
loop_
_entity_poly.entity_id
_entity_poly.type
_entity_poly.pdbx_seq_one_letter_code
_entity_poly.pdbx_strand_id
1 'polypeptide(L)'
;TITLQLKIRKNMARVKRGVTSHARHKKVLKKVKGQYGARSKLIKVAKQAAIKAGQYAYRDRRKKKGQFRSLWIIRINAAARLCDISYSKLMHGLKAAEIDVDRKILADLAVNDAEAFKALADKAKLALEKL
;
A
#
# COMPACT_ATOMS: atom_id res chain seq x y z
N THR A 1 -65.40 -5.43 44.77
CA THR A 1 -64.57 -4.96 43.66
C THR A 1 -63.19 -5.60 43.82
N ILE A 2 -62.95 -6.70 43.16
CA ILE A 2 -61.68 -7.45 43.22
C ILE A 2 -60.77 -6.78 42.21
N THR A 3 -59.87 -5.96 42.73
CA THR A 3 -58.80 -5.37 41.91
C THR A 3 -57.81 -6.47 41.55
N LEU A 4 -57.93 -7.01 40.37
CA LEU A 4 -56.98 -7.96 39.79
C LEU A 4 -55.67 -7.19 39.51
N GLN A 5 -54.77 -7.14 40.47
CA GLN A 5 -53.41 -6.69 40.24
C GLN A 5 -52.72 -7.75 39.37
N LEU A 6 -52.77 -7.54 38.06
CA LEU A 6 -51.90 -8.19 37.12
C LEU A 6 -50.47 -7.84 37.48
N LYS A 7 -49.86 -8.71 38.28
CA LYS A 7 -48.43 -8.67 38.56
C LYS A 7 -47.71 -9.02 37.27
N ILE A 8 -47.50 -7.99 36.40
CA ILE A 8 -46.66 -8.14 35.23
C ILE A 8 -45.26 -8.48 35.75
N ARG A 9 -44.99 -9.79 35.85
CA ARG A 9 -43.61 -10.24 36.05
C ARG A 9 -42.85 -9.77 34.82
N LYS A 10 -42.10 -8.67 34.94
CA LYS A 10 -41.08 -8.29 33.96
C LYS A 10 -40.02 -9.40 33.95
N ASN A 11 -40.30 -10.46 33.20
CA ASN A 11 -39.29 -11.46 32.90
C ASN A 11 -38.20 -10.81 32.06
N MET A 12 -37.22 -10.19 32.73
CA MET A 12 -36.03 -9.76 32.06
C MET A 12 -35.29 -10.98 31.58
N ALA A 13 -35.33 -11.21 30.27
CA ALA A 13 -34.60 -12.32 29.65
C ALA A 13 -33.09 -12.14 29.93
N ARG A 14 -32.48 -13.21 30.49
CA ARG A 14 -31.04 -13.22 30.73
C ARG A 14 -30.32 -13.27 29.39
N VAL A 15 -29.55 -12.22 29.09
CA VAL A 15 -28.72 -12.18 27.89
C VAL A 15 -27.53 -13.11 28.06
N LYS A 16 -27.44 -14.13 27.21
CA LYS A 16 -26.31 -15.07 27.15
C LYS A 16 -25.20 -14.40 26.34
N ARG A 17 -24.04 -14.14 26.97
CA ARG A 17 -22.90 -13.45 26.35
C ARG A 17 -21.87 -14.39 25.72
N GLY A 18 -21.94 -15.70 25.94
CA GLY A 18 -20.91 -16.64 25.51
C GLY A 18 -20.65 -16.60 24.00
N VAL A 19 -21.69 -16.68 23.19
CA VAL A 19 -21.58 -16.67 21.72
C VAL A 19 -21.06 -15.33 21.20
N THR A 20 -21.60 -14.21 21.70
CA THR A 20 -21.22 -12.87 21.25
C THR A 20 -19.78 -12.52 21.64
N SER A 21 -19.36 -12.89 22.86
CA SER A 21 -17.99 -12.70 23.33
C SER A 21 -16.99 -13.51 22.48
N HIS A 22 -17.30 -14.77 22.24
CA HIS A 22 -16.47 -15.64 21.41
C HIS A 22 -16.34 -15.12 19.96
N ALA A 23 -17.44 -14.67 19.37
CA ALA A 23 -17.46 -14.09 18.03
C ALA A 23 -16.56 -12.83 17.94
N ARG A 24 -16.60 -11.94 18.94
CA ARG A 24 -15.71 -10.77 19.02
C ARG A 24 -14.24 -11.16 19.10
N HIS A 25 -13.90 -12.14 19.95
CA HIS A 25 -12.53 -12.66 20.06
C HIS A 25 -12.07 -13.29 18.76
N LYS A 26 -12.90 -14.11 18.14
CA LYS A 26 -12.60 -14.78 16.87
C LYS A 26 -12.37 -13.78 15.73
N LYS A 27 -13.11 -12.67 15.70
CA LYS A 27 -12.92 -11.58 14.75
C LYS A 27 -11.52 -10.95 14.85
N VAL A 28 -11.02 -10.74 16.08
CA VAL A 28 -9.65 -10.22 16.29
C VAL A 28 -8.60 -11.26 15.94
N LEU A 29 -8.75 -12.49 16.42
CA LEU A 29 -7.82 -13.59 16.15
C LEU A 29 -7.69 -13.91 14.65
N LYS A 30 -8.76 -13.75 13.87
CA LYS A 30 -8.73 -13.90 12.42
C LYS A 30 -7.81 -12.88 11.74
N LYS A 31 -7.75 -11.63 12.26
CA LYS A 31 -6.89 -10.56 11.71
C LYS A 31 -5.40 -10.81 11.98
N VAL A 32 -5.07 -11.53 13.03
CA VAL A 32 -3.67 -11.82 13.43
C VAL A 32 -3.25 -13.25 13.13
N LYS A 33 -4.03 -13.96 12.33
CA LYS A 33 -3.73 -15.33 11.93
C LYS A 33 -2.34 -15.40 11.26
N GLY A 34 -1.54 -16.40 11.66
CA GLY A 34 -0.18 -16.58 11.15
C GLY A 34 0.90 -15.77 11.85
N GLN A 35 0.56 -14.89 12.80
CA GLN A 35 1.55 -14.20 13.61
C GLN A 35 2.19 -15.13 14.64
N TYR A 36 3.44 -14.84 14.97
CA TYR A 36 4.26 -15.69 15.82
C TYR A 36 3.78 -15.75 17.27
N GLY A 37 3.76 -16.94 17.84
CA GLY A 37 3.53 -17.19 19.26
C GLY A 37 2.15 -16.72 19.77
N ALA A 38 2.14 -16.08 20.93
CA ALA A 38 0.94 -15.63 21.62
C ALA A 38 0.14 -14.56 20.85
N ARG A 39 0.75 -13.87 19.90
CA ARG A 39 0.10 -12.83 19.09
C ARG A 39 -1.06 -13.37 18.26
N SER A 40 -1.00 -14.63 17.84
CA SER A 40 -2.07 -15.29 17.08
C SER A 40 -3.05 -16.08 17.95
N LYS A 41 -2.73 -16.31 19.23
CA LYS A 41 -3.48 -17.22 20.11
C LYS A 41 -4.16 -16.52 21.29
N LEU A 42 -3.48 -15.62 21.99
CA LEU A 42 -3.99 -14.91 23.17
C LEU A 42 -4.65 -13.59 22.78
N ILE A 43 -5.93 -13.42 23.16
CA ILE A 43 -6.72 -12.23 22.79
C ILE A 43 -6.11 -10.90 23.29
N LYS A 44 -5.49 -10.87 24.48
CA LYS A 44 -4.85 -9.65 25.01
C LYS A 44 -3.72 -9.19 24.09
N VAL A 45 -2.82 -10.09 23.74
CA VAL A 45 -1.66 -9.81 22.88
C VAL A 45 -2.12 -9.62 21.42
N ALA A 46 -3.10 -10.40 20.96
CA ALA A 46 -3.67 -10.30 19.63
C ALA A 46 -4.29 -8.95 19.33
N LYS A 47 -4.95 -8.31 20.29
CA LYS A 47 -5.49 -6.94 20.13
C LYS A 47 -4.40 -5.94 19.84
N GLN A 48 -3.30 -5.96 20.61
CA GLN A 48 -2.15 -5.07 20.39
C GLN A 48 -1.48 -5.34 19.04
N ALA A 49 -1.30 -6.61 18.70
CA ALA A 49 -0.74 -7.01 17.42
C ALA A 49 -1.60 -6.54 16.24
N ALA A 50 -2.93 -6.64 16.32
CA ALA A 50 -3.84 -6.17 15.30
C ALA A 50 -3.81 -4.65 15.13
N ILE A 51 -3.75 -3.89 16.23
CA ILE A 51 -3.62 -2.43 16.21
C ILE A 51 -2.31 -2.03 15.53
N LYS A 52 -1.20 -2.65 15.93
CA LYS A 52 0.12 -2.34 15.38
C LYS A 52 0.22 -2.69 13.89
N ALA A 53 -0.32 -3.84 13.49
CA ALA A 53 -0.41 -4.22 12.09
C ALA A 53 -1.19 -3.20 11.26
N GLY A 54 -2.30 -2.67 11.78
CA GLY A 54 -3.08 -1.61 11.15
C GLY A 54 -2.29 -0.30 10.99
N GLN A 55 -1.54 0.10 12.02
CA GLN A 55 -0.67 1.28 11.97
C GLN A 55 0.45 1.14 10.94
N TYR A 56 1.09 -0.03 10.89
CA TYR A 56 2.11 -0.30 9.88
C TYR A 56 1.53 -0.33 8.46
N ALA A 57 0.38 -0.96 8.27
CA ALA A 57 -0.29 -0.97 6.98
C ALA A 57 -0.62 0.45 6.48
N TYR A 58 -1.10 1.33 7.36
CA TYR A 58 -1.36 2.73 7.05
C TYR A 58 -0.09 3.48 6.62
N ARG A 59 0.97 3.36 7.41
CA ARG A 59 2.27 3.98 7.12
C ARG A 59 2.86 3.45 5.81
N ASP A 60 2.84 2.15 5.62
CA ASP A 60 3.54 1.49 4.51
C ASP A 60 2.81 1.67 3.18
N ARG A 61 1.46 1.85 3.19
CA ARG A 61 0.74 2.30 1.98
C ARG A 61 1.24 3.67 1.48
N ARG A 62 1.67 4.56 2.37
CA ARG A 62 2.28 5.85 2.00
C ARG A 62 3.71 5.69 1.54
N LYS A 63 4.50 4.88 2.24
CA LYS A 63 5.88 4.57 1.85
C LYS A 63 5.97 3.85 0.50
N LYS A 64 4.99 3.01 0.17
CA LYS A 64 4.93 2.26 -1.08
C LYS A 64 5.08 3.15 -2.32
N LYS A 65 4.47 4.33 -2.31
CA LYS A 65 4.57 5.31 -3.42
C LYS A 65 6.02 5.73 -3.65
N GLY A 66 6.74 6.08 -2.60
CA GLY A 66 8.16 6.44 -2.67
C GLY A 66 9.07 5.28 -3.07
N GLN A 67 8.78 4.06 -2.57
CA GLN A 67 9.53 2.86 -2.93
C GLN A 67 9.39 2.52 -4.42
N PHE A 68 8.18 2.60 -4.97
CA PHE A 68 7.98 2.40 -6.41
C PHE A 68 8.65 3.47 -7.24
N ARG A 69 8.58 4.74 -6.82
CA ARG A 69 9.30 5.82 -7.51
C ARG A 69 10.81 5.57 -7.53
N SER A 70 11.39 5.13 -6.42
CA SER A 70 12.82 4.77 -6.36
C SER A 70 13.16 3.63 -7.32
N LEU A 71 12.30 2.60 -7.38
CA LEU A 71 12.48 1.48 -8.32
C LEU A 71 12.42 1.94 -9.78
N TRP A 72 11.47 2.82 -10.13
CA TRP A 72 11.39 3.37 -11.49
C TRP A 72 12.64 4.16 -11.85
N ILE A 73 13.14 4.98 -10.93
CA ILE A 73 14.38 5.76 -11.15
C ILE A 73 15.57 4.84 -11.39
N ILE A 74 15.70 3.75 -10.64
CA ILE A 74 16.76 2.76 -10.84
C ILE A 74 16.68 2.13 -12.23
N ARG A 75 15.49 1.71 -12.67
CA ARG A 75 15.27 1.12 -13.99
C ARG A 75 15.58 2.10 -15.12
N ILE A 76 15.07 3.32 -15.02
CA ILE A 76 15.33 4.38 -16.01
C ILE A 76 16.82 4.70 -16.06
N ASN A 77 17.51 4.81 -14.92
CA ASN A 77 18.94 5.10 -14.87
C ASN A 77 19.77 4.01 -15.52
N ALA A 78 19.41 2.73 -15.28
CA ALA A 78 20.09 1.60 -15.92
C ALA A 78 19.96 1.67 -17.45
N ALA A 79 18.74 1.88 -17.95
CA ALA A 79 18.49 1.99 -19.41
C ALA A 79 19.13 3.25 -20.02
N ALA A 80 19.12 4.38 -19.30
CA ALA A 80 19.77 5.62 -19.74
C ALA A 80 21.28 5.43 -19.91
N ARG A 81 21.93 4.71 -19.00
CA ARG A 81 23.36 4.40 -19.10
C ARG A 81 23.70 3.52 -20.32
N LEU A 82 22.80 2.62 -20.70
CA LEU A 82 22.96 1.85 -21.94
C LEU A 82 22.87 2.73 -23.20
N CYS A 83 22.22 3.89 -23.07
CA CYS A 83 22.15 4.91 -24.10
C CYS A 83 23.19 6.03 -23.92
N ASP A 84 24.24 5.84 -23.13
CA ASP A 84 25.31 6.82 -22.86
C ASP A 84 24.83 8.18 -22.32
N ILE A 85 23.74 8.19 -21.55
CA ILE A 85 23.20 9.38 -20.91
C ILE A 85 22.96 9.13 -19.43
N SER A 86 23.20 10.13 -18.58
CA SER A 86 22.84 10.01 -17.14
C SER A 86 21.36 10.30 -16.93
N TYR A 87 20.78 9.74 -15.84
CA TYR A 87 19.40 9.97 -15.47
C TYR A 87 19.02 11.47 -15.41
N SER A 88 19.89 12.30 -14.80
CA SER A 88 19.63 13.74 -14.66
C SER A 88 19.59 14.44 -16.00
N LYS A 89 20.54 14.11 -16.88
CA LYS A 89 20.59 14.66 -18.25
C LYS A 89 19.39 14.19 -19.07
N LEU A 90 18.99 12.91 -18.95
CA LEU A 90 17.80 12.38 -19.63
C LEU A 90 16.54 13.17 -19.21
N MET A 91 16.32 13.33 -17.90
CA MET A 91 15.15 14.05 -17.39
C MET A 91 15.16 15.54 -17.79
N HIS A 92 16.32 16.17 -17.80
CA HIS A 92 16.47 17.54 -18.26
C HIS A 92 16.21 17.66 -19.77
N GLY A 93 16.75 16.76 -20.57
CA GLY A 93 16.57 16.73 -22.02
C GLY A 93 15.11 16.46 -22.42
N LEU A 94 14.41 15.54 -21.74
CA LEU A 94 12.99 15.31 -21.98
C LEU A 94 12.14 16.55 -21.66
N LYS A 95 12.48 17.25 -20.57
CA LYS A 95 11.81 18.50 -20.22
C LYS A 95 12.09 19.61 -21.25
N ALA A 96 13.33 19.73 -21.74
CA ALA A 96 13.70 20.68 -22.78
C ALA A 96 13.05 20.37 -24.14
N ALA A 97 12.80 19.10 -24.41
CA ALA A 97 12.07 18.64 -25.59
C ALA A 97 10.54 18.74 -25.45
N GLU A 98 10.05 19.28 -24.33
CA GLU A 98 8.60 19.37 -23.99
C GLU A 98 7.88 18.00 -24.01
N ILE A 99 8.62 16.93 -23.73
CA ILE A 99 8.08 15.58 -23.65
C ILE A 99 7.69 15.29 -22.21
N ASP A 100 6.39 15.33 -21.91
CA ASP A 100 5.85 15.03 -20.58
C ASP A 100 5.47 13.57 -20.49
N VAL A 101 6.38 12.77 -19.90
CA VAL A 101 6.18 11.33 -19.69
C VAL A 101 6.47 10.96 -18.23
N ASP A 102 5.52 10.25 -17.62
CA ASP A 102 5.65 9.79 -16.25
C ASP A 102 6.81 8.78 -16.09
N ARG A 103 7.47 8.84 -14.91
CA ARG A 103 8.53 7.89 -14.55
C ARG A 103 8.07 6.43 -14.57
N LYS A 104 6.80 6.18 -14.27
CA LYS A 104 6.22 4.84 -14.34
C LYS A 104 6.25 4.31 -15.77
N ILE A 105 5.80 5.12 -16.72
CA ILE A 105 5.79 4.78 -18.15
C ILE A 105 7.22 4.63 -18.68
N LEU A 106 8.12 5.56 -18.34
CA LEU A 106 9.53 5.46 -18.73
C LEU A 106 10.20 4.20 -18.20
N ALA A 107 9.89 3.80 -16.96
CA ALA A 107 10.44 2.58 -16.37
C ALA A 107 9.87 1.31 -17.02
N ASP A 108 8.63 1.36 -17.48
CA ASP A 108 7.99 0.26 -18.22
C ASP A 108 8.61 0.11 -19.61
N LEU A 109 8.77 1.21 -20.34
CA LEU A 109 9.48 1.23 -21.63
C LEU A 109 10.93 0.75 -21.50
N ALA A 110 11.62 1.15 -20.45
CA ALA A 110 12.99 0.73 -20.19
C ALA A 110 13.17 -0.79 -20.06
N VAL A 111 12.12 -1.51 -19.64
CA VAL A 111 12.15 -2.97 -19.44
C VAL A 111 11.55 -3.72 -20.62
N ASN A 112 10.42 -3.26 -21.13
CA ASN A 112 9.59 -3.98 -22.08
C ASN A 112 9.81 -3.51 -23.54
N ASP A 113 10.24 -2.27 -23.75
CA ASP A 113 10.44 -1.69 -25.09
C ASP A 113 11.69 -0.79 -25.12
N ALA A 114 12.84 -1.42 -25.24
CA ALA A 114 14.13 -0.75 -25.26
C ALA A 114 14.30 0.16 -26.49
N GLU A 115 13.65 -0.13 -27.61
CA GLU A 115 13.74 0.68 -28.83
C GLU A 115 13.00 2.01 -28.66
N ALA A 116 11.77 1.97 -28.09
CA ALA A 116 11.02 3.18 -27.79
C ALA A 116 11.74 4.03 -26.74
N PHE A 117 12.34 3.40 -25.71
CA PHE A 117 13.15 4.13 -24.72
C PHE A 117 14.36 4.82 -25.36
N LYS A 118 15.09 4.13 -26.26
CA LYS A 118 16.23 4.68 -26.98
C LYS A 118 15.82 5.88 -27.84
N ALA A 119 14.70 5.79 -28.55
CA ALA A 119 14.18 6.93 -29.33
C ALA A 119 13.88 8.17 -28.47
N LEU A 120 13.39 7.97 -27.23
CA LEU A 120 13.21 9.05 -26.27
C LEU A 120 14.54 9.62 -25.76
N ALA A 121 15.51 8.75 -25.50
CA ALA A 121 16.85 9.16 -25.07
C ALA A 121 17.57 9.97 -26.16
N ASP A 122 17.46 9.60 -27.41
CA ASP A 122 18.03 10.31 -28.54
C ASP A 122 17.39 11.70 -28.72
N LYS A 123 16.07 11.81 -28.60
CA LYS A 123 15.37 13.09 -28.58
C LYS A 123 15.84 14.00 -27.43
N ALA A 124 16.04 13.41 -26.25
CA ALA A 124 16.54 14.15 -25.09
C ALA A 124 17.98 14.67 -25.31
N LYS A 125 18.85 13.87 -25.94
CA LYS A 125 20.21 14.29 -26.31
C LYS A 125 20.19 15.46 -27.29
N LEU A 126 19.40 15.34 -28.36
CA LEU A 126 19.26 16.40 -29.37
C LEU A 126 18.71 17.71 -28.77
N ALA A 127 17.81 17.62 -27.80
CA ALA A 127 17.32 18.81 -27.11
C ALA A 127 18.38 19.49 -26.22
N LEU A 128 19.26 18.69 -25.60
CA LEU A 128 20.36 19.20 -24.77
C LEU A 128 21.46 19.84 -25.60
N GLU A 129 21.67 19.42 -26.85
CA GLU A 129 22.65 20.01 -27.78
C GLU A 129 22.22 21.39 -28.32
N LYS A 130 20.93 21.69 -28.23
CA LYS A 130 20.33 22.96 -28.67
C LYS A 130 20.25 24.02 -27.57
N LEU A 131 20.60 23.67 -26.35
CA LEU A 131 20.59 24.55 -25.18
C LEU A 131 21.97 25.16 -24.98
#